data_3ca2b8908a65316c12f3cb231d621868
#
_entry.id   3ca2b8908a65316c12f3cb231d621868
#
_cell.length_a   1.000
_cell.length_b   1.000
_cell.length_c   1.000
_cell.angle_alpha   90.00
_cell.angle_beta   90.00
_cell.angle_gamma   90.00
#
_symmetry.space_group_name_H-M   'P 1'
#
loop_
_entity.id
_entity.type
_entity.pdbx_description
1 polymer ?
#
loop_
_entity_poly.entity_id
_entity_poly.type
_entity_poly.pdbx_seq_one_letter_code
_entity_poly.pdbx_strand_id
1 'polypeptide(L)'
;MHPDERSFVLLVPQVEAALTRLTEPRFSTKRLIEEVRAQPEGEAAYEAALQEYLQNGTDDRMARLIVHGQVIPEILRHSGQVRFGGFIHGQPDENDGYAVPSWWRRQ
;
A
#
# COMPACT_ATOMS: atom_id res chain seq x y z
N MET A 1 -7.65 1.99 -19.72
CA MET A 1 -6.76 1.36 -18.71
C MET A 1 -7.58 0.98 -17.49
N HIS A 2 -7.40 -0.23 -17.00
CA HIS A 2 -8.11 -0.71 -15.83
C HIS A 2 -7.69 0.07 -14.57
N PRO A 3 -8.60 0.35 -13.60
CA PRO A 3 -8.24 1.06 -12.37
C PRO A 3 -7.05 0.47 -11.62
N ASP A 4 -6.91 -0.86 -11.61
CA ASP A 4 -5.77 -1.53 -10.96
C ASP A 4 -4.44 -1.13 -11.58
N GLU A 5 -4.37 -1.05 -12.92
CA GLU A 5 -3.16 -0.65 -13.63
C GLU A 5 -2.80 0.80 -13.35
N ARG A 6 -3.79 1.70 -13.34
CA ARG A 6 -3.57 3.12 -13.05
C ARG A 6 -3.12 3.33 -11.63
N SER A 7 -3.76 2.67 -10.67
CA SER A 7 -3.39 2.73 -9.25
C SER A 7 -1.97 2.25 -9.05
N PHE A 8 -1.58 1.15 -9.70
CA PHE A 8 -0.25 0.60 -9.65
C PHE A 8 0.77 1.62 -10.16
N VAL A 9 0.54 2.18 -11.34
CA VAL A 9 1.45 3.17 -11.95
C VAL A 9 1.60 4.41 -11.06
N LEU A 10 0.51 4.90 -10.47
CA LEU A 10 0.54 6.06 -9.58
C LEU A 10 1.34 5.79 -8.31
N LEU A 11 1.23 4.60 -7.75
CA LEU A 11 1.79 4.29 -6.43
C LEU A 11 3.20 3.71 -6.47
N VAL A 12 3.64 3.08 -7.57
CA VAL A 12 4.97 2.48 -7.67
C VAL A 12 6.08 3.44 -7.26
N PRO A 13 6.19 4.66 -7.85
CA PRO A 13 7.28 5.57 -7.45
C PRO A 13 7.22 5.96 -5.98
N GLN A 14 6.03 6.09 -5.44
CA GLN A 14 5.84 6.52 -4.05
C GLN A 14 6.18 5.41 -3.07
N VAL A 15 5.84 4.17 -3.40
CA VAL A 15 6.22 3.02 -2.59
C VAL A 15 7.73 2.83 -2.60
N GLU A 16 8.37 2.94 -3.77
CA GLU A 16 9.82 2.83 -3.88
C GLU A 16 10.53 3.93 -3.07
N ALA A 17 10.04 5.16 -3.14
CA ALA A 17 10.58 6.26 -2.35
C ALA A 17 10.40 6.01 -0.84
N ALA A 18 9.25 5.49 -0.43
CA ALA A 18 9.00 5.14 0.96
C ALA A 18 9.94 4.03 1.44
N LEU A 19 10.19 3.01 0.62
CA LEU A 19 11.13 1.95 0.95
C LEU A 19 12.54 2.49 1.17
N THR A 20 12.94 3.50 0.41
CA THR A 20 14.23 4.16 0.58
C THR A 20 14.33 4.91 1.90
N ARG A 21 13.21 5.51 2.36
CA ARG A 21 13.18 6.26 3.63
C ARG A 21 13.06 5.36 4.85
N LEU A 22 12.39 4.20 4.74
CA LEU A 22 12.23 3.26 5.85
C LEU A 22 13.58 2.63 6.21
N THR A 23 13.94 2.69 7.47
CA THR A 23 15.19 2.10 7.98
C THR A 23 14.97 0.77 8.67
N GLU A 24 13.72 0.43 8.98
CA GLU A 24 13.39 -0.82 9.66
C GLU A 24 13.68 -2.02 8.75
N PRO A 25 14.34 -3.07 9.25
CA PRO A 25 14.57 -4.28 8.45
C PRO A 25 13.30 -5.10 8.22
N ARG A 26 12.28 -4.85 9.05
CA ARG A 26 10.97 -5.48 8.98
C ARG A 26 9.91 -4.42 9.26
N PHE A 27 8.83 -4.42 8.46
CA PHE A 27 7.75 -3.46 8.64
C PHE A 27 6.43 -4.06 8.17
N SER A 28 5.32 -3.49 8.66
CA SER A 28 3.99 -3.87 8.23
C SER A 28 3.57 -3.10 6.98
N THR A 29 2.60 -3.61 6.24
CA THR A 29 1.99 -2.89 5.12
C THR A 29 1.48 -1.52 5.59
N LYS A 30 0.83 -1.48 6.75
CA LYS A 30 0.35 -0.23 7.35
C LYS A 30 1.49 0.79 7.52
N ARG A 31 2.62 0.36 8.08
CA ARG A 31 3.77 1.25 8.29
C ARG A 31 4.26 1.83 6.96
N LEU A 32 4.32 1.00 5.92
CA LEU A 32 4.70 1.44 4.58
C LEU A 32 3.71 2.49 4.06
N ILE A 33 2.42 2.26 4.20
CA ILE A 33 1.39 3.19 3.75
C ILE A 33 1.49 4.52 4.52
N GLU A 34 1.73 4.48 5.82
CA GLU A 34 1.95 5.69 6.61
C GLU A 34 3.12 6.51 6.07
N GLU A 35 4.21 5.84 5.71
CA GLU A 35 5.39 6.50 5.14
C GLU A 35 5.09 7.12 3.77
N VAL A 36 4.35 6.41 2.92
CA VAL A 36 3.89 6.96 1.64
C VAL A 36 3.08 8.23 1.87
N ARG A 37 2.11 8.18 2.78
CA ARG A 37 1.18 9.28 3.03
C ARG A 37 1.80 10.42 3.82
N ALA A 38 2.95 10.23 4.42
CA ALA A 38 3.66 11.28 5.16
C ALA A 38 4.26 12.35 4.24
N GLN A 39 4.40 12.05 2.95
CA GLN A 39 4.92 13.01 1.97
C GLN A 39 3.77 13.56 1.12
N PRO A 40 3.78 14.87 0.77
CA PRO A 40 2.69 15.46 -0.03
C PRO A 40 2.46 14.74 -1.35
N GLU A 41 3.52 14.37 -2.05
CA GLU A 41 3.43 13.66 -3.33
C GLU A 41 2.86 12.25 -3.15
N GLY A 42 3.25 11.58 -2.07
CA GLY A 42 2.73 10.25 -1.74
C GLY A 42 1.27 10.29 -1.36
N GLU A 43 0.85 11.28 -0.56
CA GLU A 43 -0.55 11.46 -0.21
C GLU A 43 -1.39 11.77 -1.44
N ALA A 44 -0.88 12.63 -2.35
CA ALA A 44 -1.57 12.95 -3.59
C ALA A 44 -1.74 11.71 -4.48
N ALA A 45 -0.69 10.88 -4.59
CA ALA A 45 -0.75 9.64 -5.35
C ALA A 45 -1.74 8.63 -4.73
N TYR A 46 -1.74 8.54 -3.41
CA TYR A 46 -2.68 7.68 -2.68
C TYR A 46 -4.12 8.09 -2.95
N GLU A 47 -4.43 9.38 -2.84
CA GLU A 47 -5.78 9.89 -3.12
C GLU A 47 -6.15 9.69 -4.59
N ALA A 48 -5.24 9.92 -5.51
CA ALA A 48 -5.48 9.69 -6.95
C ALA A 48 -5.78 8.21 -7.23
N ALA A 49 -5.08 7.30 -6.56
CA ALA A 49 -5.33 5.86 -6.70
C ALA A 49 -6.72 5.49 -6.20
N LEU A 50 -7.16 6.05 -5.07
CA LEU A 50 -8.53 5.85 -4.58
C LEU A 50 -9.56 6.35 -5.59
N GLN A 51 -9.33 7.53 -6.18
CA GLN A 51 -10.24 8.12 -7.16
C GLN A 51 -10.43 7.24 -8.39
N GLU A 52 -9.44 6.49 -8.81
CA GLU A 52 -9.57 5.57 -9.95
C GLU A 52 -10.68 4.55 -9.71
N TYR A 53 -10.79 4.06 -8.47
CA TYR A 53 -11.85 3.11 -8.11
C TYR A 53 -13.20 3.79 -7.90
N LEU A 54 -13.22 4.95 -7.25
CA LEU A 54 -14.45 5.68 -6.99
C LEU A 54 -15.13 6.12 -8.30
N GLN A 55 -14.34 6.56 -9.27
CA GLN A 55 -14.86 6.96 -10.58
C GLN A 55 -15.42 5.77 -11.37
N ASN A 56 -15.03 4.56 -11.03
CA ASN A 56 -15.55 3.34 -11.66
C ASN A 56 -16.71 2.71 -10.86
N GLY A 57 -17.27 3.45 -9.92
CA GLY A 57 -18.44 3.00 -9.16
C GLY A 57 -18.13 2.16 -7.93
N THR A 58 -16.85 1.99 -7.58
CA THR A 58 -16.46 1.31 -6.34
C THR A 58 -16.69 2.26 -5.17
N ASP A 59 -17.28 1.77 -4.06
CA ASP A 59 -17.45 2.60 -2.87
C ASP A 59 -16.13 2.87 -2.15
N ASP A 60 -16.10 3.88 -1.28
CA ASP A 60 -14.89 4.33 -0.59
C ASP A 60 -14.22 3.20 0.20
N ARG A 61 -15.01 2.45 0.96
CA ARG A 61 -14.46 1.36 1.78
C ARG A 61 -13.80 0.29 0.91
N MET A 62 -14.48 -0.12 -0.16
CA MET A 62 -13.93 -1.12 -1.07
C MET A 62 -12.69 -0.61 -1.80
N ALA A 63 -12.69 0.66 -2.20
CA ALA A 63 -11.51 1.27 -2.82
C ALA A 63 -10.30 1.19 -1.88
N ARG A 64 -10.48 1.51 -0.60
CA ARG A 64 -9.41 1.41 0.39
C ARG A 64 -8.97 -0.03 0.63
N LEU A 65 -9.91 -0.98 0.70
CA LEU A 65 -9.58 -2.40 0.81
C LEU A 65 -8.70 -2.87 -0.35
N ILE A 66 -9.02 -2.43 -1.57
CA ILE A 66 -8.26 -2.79 -2.76
C ILE A 66 -6.86 -2.18 -2.71
N VAL A 67 -6.74 -0.89 -2.43
CA VAL A 67 -5.44 -0.21 -2.39
C VAL A 67 -4.55 -0.80 -1.30
N HIS A 68 -5.05 -0.94 -0.08
CA HIS A 68 -4.27 -1.44 1.06
C HIS A 68 -3.98 -2.94 0.99
N GLY A 69 -4.94 -3.73 0.53
CA GLY A 69 -4.85 -5.19 0.58
C GLY A 69 -4.40 -5.87 -0.71
N GLN A 70 -4.42 -5.16 -1.83
CA GLN A 70 -4.07 -5.72 -3.14
C GLN A 70 -3.01 -4.91 -3.86
N VAL A 71 -3.23 -3.62 -4.09
CA VAL A 71 -2.32 -2.80 -4.90
C VAL A 71 -0.96 -2.63 -4.22
N ILE A 72 -0.94 -2.14 -2.98
CA ILE A 72 0.32 -1.92 -2.25
C ILE A 72 1.09 -3.23 -2.05
N PRO A 73 0.47 -4.32 -1.57
CA PRO A 73 1.19 -5.60 -1.47
C PRO A 73 1.76 -6.09 -2.79
N GLU A 74 1.05 -5.91 -3.90
CA GLU A 74 1.53 -6.32 -5.22
C GLU A 74 2.77 -5.53 -5.62
N ILE A 75 2.77 -4.21 -5.38
CA ILE A 75 3.94 -3.36 -5.63
C ILE A 75 5.13 -3.85 -4.80
N LEU A 76 4.92 -4.16 -3.53
CA LEU A 76 5.98 -4.64 -2.65
C LEU A 76 6.56 -5.95 -3.15
N ARG A 77 5.72 -6.89 -3.60
CA ARG A 77 6.18 -8.17 -4.17
C ARG A 77 7.04 -7.96 -5.41
N HIS A 78 6.67 -7.03 -6.26
CA HIS A 78 7.38 -6.77 -7.52
C HIS A 78 8.58 -5.83 -7.38
N SER A 79 8.78 -5.22 -6.22
CA SER A 79 9.87 -4.26 -6.02
C SER A 79 11.26 -4.88 -6.07
N GLY A 80 11.37 -6.16 -5.73
CA GLY A 80 12.66 -6.82 -5.60
C GLY A 80 13.45 -6.43 -4.34
N GLN A 81 12.93 -5.53 -3.53
CA GLN A 81 13.61 -5.00 -2.35
C GLN A 81 13.18 -5.66 -1.05
N VAL A 82 12.02 -6.28 -1.04
CA VAL A 82 11.44 -6.91 0.14
C VAL A 82 10.78 -8.22 -0.24
N ARG A 83 10.56 -9.06 0.76
CA ARG A 83 9.80 -10.30 0.61
C ARG A 83 8.72 -10.37 1.68
N PHE A 84 7.66 -11.08 1.37
CA PHE A 84 6.56 -11.29 2.30
C PHE A 84 7.05 -12.07 3.52
N GLY A 85 6.77 -11.54 4.71
CA GLY A 85 7.22 -12.11 5.99
C GLY A 85 6.12 -12.74 6.82
N GLY A 86 4.91 -12.88 6.28
CA GLY A 86 3.79 -13.51 6.96
C GLY A 86 2.72 -12.54 7.42
N PHE A 87 1.61 -13.09 7.88
CA PHE A 87 0.51 -12.31 8.44
C PHE A 87 0.67 -12.17 9.95
N ILE A 88 0.09 -11.10 10.49
CA ILE A 88 -0.01 -10.90 11.94
C ILE A 88 -1.28 -11.62 12.39
N HIS A 89 -1.14 -12.80 12.94
CA HIS A 89 -2.28 -13.60 13.39
C HIS A 89 -2.87 -13.04 14.68
N GLY A 90 -4.19 -12.95 14.74
CA GLY A 90 -4.93 -12.68 15.97
C GLY A 90 -4.96 -11.23 16.42
N GLN A 91 -4.33 -10.31 15.68
CA GLN A 91 -4.39 -8.90 16.00
C GLN A 91 -4.86 -8.11 14.77
N PRO A 92 -6.07 -7.59 14.77
CA PRO A 92 -6.46 -6.63 13.75
C PRO A 92 -5.54 -5.42 13.91
N ASP A 93 -5.13 -4.85 12.80
CA ASP A 93 -4.45 -3.57 12.82
C ASP A 93 -5.48 -2.52 13.22
N GLU A 94 -5.43 -2.07 14.47
CA GLU A 94 -6.41 -1.14 15.03
C GLU A 94 -6.48 0.18 14.25
N ASN A 95 -5.41 0.50 13.52
CA ASN A 95 -5.31 1.76 12.78
C ASN A 95 -5.55 1.60 11.27
N ASP A 96 -5.60 0.38 10.76
CA ASP A 96 -5.92 0.10 9.36
C ASP A 96 -6.95 -1.04 9.29
N GLY A 97 -8.22 -0.67 9.32
CA GLY A 97 -9.32 -1.63 9.18
C GLY A 97 -9.52 -2.13 7.74
N TYR A 98 -8.67 -1.72 6.80
CA TYR A 98 -8.84 -2.01 5.38
C TYR A 98 -7.92 -3.11 4.86
N ALA A 99 -6.95 -3.54 5.64
CA ALA A 99 -6.02 -4.56 5.20
C ALA A 99 -5.85 -5.65 6.24
N VAL A 100 -5.59 -6.87 5.78
CA VAL A 100 -5.11 -7.92 6.67
C VAL A 100 -3.68 -7.56 7.04
N PRO A 101 -3.34 -7.49 8.35
CA PRO A 101 -1.99 -7.16 8.76
C PRO A 101 -0.97 -8.11 8.16
N SER A 102 0.02 -7.58 7.45
CA SER A 102 1.06 -8.36 6.81
C SER A 102 2.43 -7.73 7.06
N TRP A 103 3.44 -8.61 7.23
CA TRP A 103 4.81 -8.22 7.46
C TRP A 103 5.65 -8.38 6.19
N TRP A 104 6.62 -7.48 6.05
CA TRP A 104 7.58 -7.47 4.96
C TRP A 104 8.98 -7.37 5.53
N ARG A 105 9.92 -8.09 4.93
CA ARG A 105 11.33 -8.08 5.32
C ARG A 105 12.17 -7.58 4.15
N ARG A 106 13.20 -6.81 4.45
CA ARG A 106 14.18 -6.42 3.44
C ARG A 106 14.98 -7.65 3.01
N GLN A 107 15.25 -7.69 1.73
CA GLN A 107 16.12 -8.72 1.17
C GLN A 107 17.59 -8.38 1.36
#